data_b896345cd6c84f75927e4c3133897f6d
#
_entry.id   b896345cd6c84f75927e4c3133897f6d
#
_cell.length_a   1.000
_cell.length_b   1.000
_cell.length_c   1.000
_cell.angle_alpha   90.00
_cell.angle_beta   90.00
_cell.angle_gamma   90.00
#
_symmetry.space_group_name_H-M   'P 1'
#
loop_
_entity.id
_entity.type
_entity.pdbx_description
1 polymer ?
#
loop_
_entity_poly.entity_id
_entity_poly.type
_entity_poly.pdbx_seq_one_letter_code
_entity_poly.pdbx_strand_id
1 'polypeptide(L)'
;MKYLIYLSLACSSIVVSAQEKSLQWQQVAAGVWKAVAGVPKKISPLSIANIQPNIEALSKLGKPAFPVNLQQSVNEIFDAKTLLRFPLEKEEQLFGLGLNFKSVQQRGTIKELQVDHYGGKDDGRTHAPVALYISDKGYGVLINAARRIKVYAGIAVRKDSKNPPEEMNRNTQSNWDPQPYSDAVEIVVPAPGTEIYVFAGSNALEVVQRYNLFCGGGVLPPKWGLGFTQRTPTLFSDKQVMEEVAAFESKGYPLSFIGLEPGWQTYSYPNNFVWDSTRFPQPQNFVRRLLDKNIRINLWINPYVSSRSPIYKNVLPYTGTHTVWAGVVPDLTLQPVQNLYKKLFLQQHLDIGVSGYKVDETDGYDVWLWPDGAKFPSGLGGEQMRQIYGLQFQKMSDQWFREKNQRTYGLTRASNAGSPSLPYVIYNDYYNHRDFI
;
A
#
# COMPACT_ATOMS: atom_id res chain seq x y z
N MET A 1 -52.39 -4.73 54.06
CA MET A 1 -51.22 -5.58 53.80
C MET A 1 -50.95 -5.57 52.30
N LYS A 2 -49.92 -4.83 51.83
CA LYS A 2 -49.49 -4.80 50.43
C LYS A 2 -48.18 -5.59 50.36
N TYR A 3 -48.16 -6.71 49.68
CA TYR A 3 -46.94 -7.49 49.43
C TYR A 3 -46.20 -6.85 48.20
N LEU A 4 -44.99 -6.39 48.41
CA LEU A 4 -44.05 -6.01 47.38
C LEU A 4 -43.28 -7.28 46.98
N ILE A 5 -43.45 -7.71 45.74
CA ILE A 5 -42.65 -8.80 45.15
C ILE A 5 -41.40 -8.12 44.50
N TYR A 6 -40.22 -8.37 45.06
CA TYR A 6 -38.94 -8.04 44.42
C TYR A 6 -38.59 -9.10 43.41
N LEU A 7 -38.68 -8.76 42.11
CA LEU A 7 -38.10 -9.53 41.04
C LEU A 7 -36.61 -9.17 40.92
N SER A 8 -35.75 -10.06 41.42
CA SER A 8 -34.31 -9.94 41.16
C SER A 8 -34.01 -10.47 39.76
N LEU A 9 -33.75 -9.56 38.79
CA LEU A 9 -33.15 -9.92 37.51
C LEU A 9 -31.68 -10.28 37.77
N ALA A 10 -31.36 -11.57 37.74
CA ALA A 10 -29.99 -12.03 37.64
C ALA A 10 -29.49 -11.79 36.21
N CYS A 11 -28.78 -10.69 35.98
CA CYS A 11 -27.97 -10.51 34.75
C CYS A 11 -26.82 -11.53 34.83
N SER A 12 -26.99 -12.68 34.22
CA SER A 12 -25.90 -13.57 33.90
C SER A 12 -25.09 -12.92 32.79
N SER A 13 -24.02 -12.25 33.14
CA SER A 13 -22.99 -11.84 32.17
C SER A 13 -22.38 -13.13 31.62
N ILE A 14 -22.76 -13.49 30.39
CA ILE A 14 -22.06 -14.51 29.62
C ILE A 14 -20.70 -13.93 29.31
N VAL A 15 -19.70 -14.27 30.10
CA VAL A 15 -18.29 -14.04 29.73
C VAL A 15 -18.03 -14.99 28.56
N VAL A 16 -18.17 -14.49 27.35
CA VAL A 16 -17.68 -15.20 26.17
C VAL A 16 -16.16 -15.18 26.27
N SER A 17 -15.61 -16.24 26.84
CA SER A 17 -14.17 -16.50 26.82
C SER A 17 -13.79 -16.63 25.34
N ALA A 18 -13.01 -15.69 24.85
CA ALA A 18 -12.40 -15.81 23.53
C ALA A 18 -11.49 -17.06 23.56
N GLN A 19 -11.73 -17.98 22.63
CA GLN A 19 -10.99 -19.24 22.56
C GLN A 19 -10.00 -19.17 21.40
N GLU A 20 -8.73 -19.43 21.67
CA GLU A 20 -7.72 -19.64 20.63
C GLU A 20 -8.12 -20.82 19.74
N LYS A 21 -8.02 -20.62 18.42
CA LYS A 21 -8.31 -21.64 17.40
C LYS A 21 -7.12 -21.81 16.50
N SER A 22 -6.76 -23.05 16.18
CA SER A 22 -5.74 -23.35 15.16
C SER A 22 -6.18 -22.84 13.79
N LEU A 23 -5.26 -22.24 13.05
CA LEU A 23 -5.47 -21.84 11.66
C LEU A 23 -5.55 -23.09 10.76
N GLN A 24 -6.55 -23.11 9.89
CA GLN A 24 -6.73 -24.20 8.91
C GLN A 24 -6.14 -23.75 7.57
N TRP A 25 -5.12 -24.45 7.08
CA TRP A 25 -4.36 -24.07 5.90
C TRP A 25 -4.81 -24.85 4.67
N GLN A 26 -5.09 -24.16 3.58
CA GLN A 26 -5.39 -24.71 2.27
C GLN A 26 -4.32 -24.28 1.27
N GLN A 27 -3.72 -25.20 0.55
CA GLN A 27 -2.81 -24.88 -0.53
C GLN A 27 -3.59 -24.27 -1.72
N VAL A 28 -3.20 -23.06 -2.14
CA VAL A 28 -3.85 -22.31 -3.24
C VAL A 28 -2.97 -22.21 -4.49
N ALA A 29 -1.67 -22.41 -4.33
CA ALA A 29 -0.71 -22.56 -5.44
C ALA A 29 0.53 -23.32 -4.93
N ALA A 30 1.44 -23.68 -5.82
CA ALA A 30 2.68 -24.37 -5.44
C ALA A 30 3.47 -23.50 -4.44
N GLY A 31 3.67 -24.00 -3.22
CA GLY A 31 4.34 -23.31 -2.13
C GLY A 31 3.58 -22.10 -1.56
N VAL A 32 2.27 -21.99 -1.83
CA VAL A 32 1.42 -20.92 -1.29
C VAL A 32 0.20 -21.53 -0.61
N TRP A 33 -0.01 -21.18 0.64
CA TRP A 33 -1.18 -21.60 1.42
C TRP A 33 -1.98 -20.38 1.89
N LYS A 34 -3.26 -20.59 2.07
CA LYS A 34 -4.20 -19.61 2.60
C LYS A 34 -4.89 -20.17 3.84
N ALA A 35 -5.08 -19.33 4.85
CA ALA A 35 -6.00 -19.53 5.93
C ALA A 35 -6.93 -18.33 6.09
N VAL A 36 -8.06 -18.54 6.76
CA VAL A 36 -9.03 -17.49 7.08
C VAL A 36 -9.29 -17.52 8.57
N ALA A 37 -9.09 -16.40 9.23
CA ALA A 37 -9.52 -16.16 10.59
C ALA A 37 -10.79 -15.32 10.59
N GLY A 38 -11.83 -15.76 11.32
CA GLY A 38 -13.09 -15.03 11.43
C GLY A 38 -13.82 -14.77 10.10
N VAL A 39 -14.38 -13.56 9.96
CA VAL A 39 -15.13 -13.14 8.76
C VAL A 39 -14.42 -11.94 8.10
N PRO A 40 -13.54 -12.18 7.12
CA PRO A 40 -12.81 -11.10 6.46
C PRO A 40 -13.71 -10.24 5.60
N LYS A 41 -13.36 -8.96 5.45
CA LYS A 41 -13.97 -8.07 4.46
C LYS A 41 -13.52 -8.46 3.05
N LYS A 42 -14.41 -8.26 2.05
CA LYS A 42 -14.10 -8.54 0.64
C LYS A 42 -13.03 -7.60 0.06
N ILE A 43 -12.99 -6.35 0.54
CA ILE A 43 -12.04 -5.34 0.09
C ILE A 43 -10.74 -5.48 0.90
N SER A 44 -9.66 -5.78 0.20
CA SER A 44 -8.32 -5.97 0.73
C SER A 44 -7.27 -5.50 -0.30
N PRO A 45 -6.00 -5.29 0.06
CA PRO A 45 -4.97 -4.91 -0.89
C PRO A 45 -4.86 -5.85 -2.10
N LEU A 46 -4.87 -7.17 -1.89
CA LEU A 46 -4.80 -8.13 -3.00
C LEU A 46 -6.03 -8.08 -3.91
N SER A 47 -7.24 -7.86 -3.35
CA SER A 47 -8.46 -7.72 -4.16
C SER A 47 -8.47 -6.43 -4.97
N ILE A 48 -7.97 -5.33 -4.42
CA ILE A 48 -7.83 -4.04 -5.12
C ILE A 48 -6.81 -4.14 -6.25
N ALA A 49 -5.65 -4.74 -6.00
CA ALA A 49 -4.66 -4.98 -7.04
C ALA A 49 -5.18 -5.94 -8.14
N ASN A 50 -6.26 -6.68 -7.85
CA ASN A 50 -6.82 -7.70 -8.73
C ASN A 50 -5.73 -8.67 -9.20
N ILE A 51 -4.99 -9.22 -8.24
CA ILE A 51 -3.85 -10.09 -8.52
C ILE A 51 -4.23 -11.27 -9.40
N GLN A 52 -3.32 -11.63 -10.31
CA GLN A 52 -3.45 -12.80 -11.20
C GLN A 52 -2.25 -13.71 -10.99
N PRO A 53 -2.32 -14.69 -10.08
CA PRO A 53 -1.19 -15.57 -9.79
C PRO A 53 -0.64 -16.27 -11.05
N ASN A 54 0.67 -16.17 -11.24
CA ASN A 54 1.35 -16.90 -12.32
C ASN A 54 1.58 -18.34 -11.90
N ILE A 55 0.55 -19.18 -12.06
CA ILE A 55 0.52 -20.58 -11.59
C ILE A 55 1.62 -21.41 -12.24
N GLU A 56 1.87 -21.19 -13.54
CA GLU A 56 2.92 -21.92 -14.26
C GLU A 56 4.31 -21.62 -13.68
N ALA A 57 4.65 -20.35 -13.49
CA ALA A 57 5.94 -19.95 -12.92
C ALA A 57 6.08 -20.40 -11.45
N LEU A 58 5.02 -20.34 -10.66
CA LEU A 58 5.01 -20.87 -9.29
C LEU A 58 5.30 -22.36 -9.24
N SER A 59 4.77 -23.14 -10.20
CA SER A 59 5.01 -24.57 -10.29
C SER A 59 6.49 -24.90 -10.60
N LYS A 60 7.17 -24.04 -11.36
CA LYS A 60 8.59 -24.20 -11.73
C LYS A 60 9.54 -23.95 -10.56
N LEU A 61 9.13 -23.20 -9.53
CA LEU A 61 9.90 -22.98 -8.30
C LEU A 61 9.91 -24.19 -7.34
N GLY A 62 9.32 -25.32 -7.76
CA GLY A 62 9.19 -26.50 -6.91
C GLY A 62 7.98 -26.44 -5.98
N LYS A 63 7.82 -27.49 -5.18
CA LYS A 63 6.68 -27.70 -4.28
C LYS A 63 7.20 -27.88 -2.85
N PRO A 64 7.65 -26.82 -2.18
CA PRO A 64 8.09 -26.92 -0.78
C PRO A 64 6.92 -27.39 0.10
N ALA A 65 7.24 -28.07 1.20
CA ALA A 65 6.26 -28.45 2.20
C ALA A 65 5.78 -27.20 2.97
N PHE A 66 4.65 -27.32 3.62
CA PHE A 66 4.18 -26.29 4.57
C PHE A 66 5.17 -26.17 5.74
N PRO A 67 5.55 -24.96 6.18
CA PRO A 67 6.50 -24.76 7.27
C PRO A 67 5.98 -25.37 8.58
N VAL A 68 6.73 -26.31 9.16
CA VAL A 68 6.28 -27.12 10.31
C VAL A 68 5.93 -26.28 11.53
N ASN A 69 6.73 -25.24 11.83
CA ASN A 69 6.47 -24.34 12.95
C ASN A 69 5.12 -23.61 12.81
N LEU A 70 4.69 -23.28 11.59
CA LEU A 70 3.42 -22.58 11.35
C LEU A 70 2.18 -23.46 11.51
N GLN A 71 2.33 -24.78 11.64
CA GLN A 71 1.21 -25.66 11.99
C GLN A 71 0.60 -25.35 13.37
N GLN A 72 1.38 -24.76 14.26
CA GLN A 72 0.97 -24.35 15.60
C GLN A 72 0.44 -22.91 15.65
N SER A 73 0.23 -22.26 14.49
CA SER A 73 -0.33 -20.92 14.43
C SER A 73 -1.78 -20.89 14.87
N VAL A 74 -2.12 -19.89 15.67
CA VAL A 74 -3.47 -19.74 16.24
C VAL A 74 -4.04 -18.36 15.94
N ASN A 75 -5.37 -18.29 16.04
CA ASN A 75 -6.11 -17.04 15.98
C ASN A 75 -7.14 -16.96 17.11
N GLU A 76 -7.46 -15.75 17.48
CA GLU A 76 -8.50 -15.43 18.46
C GLU A 76 -9.29 -14.22 17.93
N ILE A 77 -10.62 -14.27 18.06
CA ILE A 77 -11.47 -13.10 17.77
C ILE A 77 -11.94 -12.52 19.09
N PHE A 78 -11.47 -11.33 19.41
CA PHE A 78 -11.79 -10.66 20.65
C PHE A 78 -12.05 -9.17 20.40
N ASP A 79 -13.12 -8.61 20.95
CA ASP A 79 -13.48 -7.19 20.83
C ASP A 79 -13.46 -6.69 19.38
N ALA A 80 -14.10 -7.46 18.47
CA ALA A 80 -14.13 -7.21 17.03
C ALA A 80 -12.74 -7.09 16.35
N LYS A 81 -11.69 -7.58 16.99
CA LYS A 81 -10.32 -7.66 16.45
C LYS A 81 -9.93 -9.12 16.24
N THR A 82 -9.07 -9.34 15.28
CA THR A 82 -8.43 -10.64 15.04
C THR A 82 -7.01 -10.58 15.60
N LEU A 83 -6.72 -11.46 16.56
CA LEU A 83 -5.40 -11.68 17.12
C LEU A 83 -4.81 -12.93 16.46
N LEU A 84 -3.58 -12.84 15.97
CA LEU A 84 -2.86 -13.93 15.32
C LEU A 84 -1.54 -14.16 16.03
N ARG A 85 -1.14 -15.42 16.19
CA ARG A 85 0.17 -15.79 16.74
C ARG A 85 0.83 -16.82 15.84
N PHE A 86 2.07 -16.51 15.43
CA PHE A 86 2.92 -17.36 14.61
C PHE A 86 4.20 -17.68 15.38
N PRO A 87 4.44 -18.97 15.73
CA PRO A 87 5.61 -19.38 16.49
C PRO A 87 6.93 -19.06 15.77
N LEU A 88 7.94 -18.68 16.53
CA LEU A 88 9.31 -18.42 16.08
C LEU A 88 10.31 -19.34 16.76
N GLU A 89 11.39 -19.69 16.06
CA GLU A 89 12.57 -20.30 16.66
C GLU A 89 13.42 -19.24 17.36
N LYS A 90 14.29 -19.70 18.29
CA LYS A 90 15.09 -18.83 19.16
C LYS A 90 15.91 -17.79 18.38
N GLU A 91 16.64 -18.21 17.36
CA GLU A 91 17.57 -17.36 16.58
C GLU A 91 17.01 -16.95 15.22
N GLU A 92 15.70 -17.11 14.98
CA GLU A 92 15.06 -16.82 13.72
C GLU A 92 15.08 -15.32 13.42
N GLN A 93 15.49 -14.96 12.20
CA GLN A 93 15.55 -13.58 11.73
C GLN A 93 14.30 -13.23 10.91
N LEU A 94 13.81 -12.01 11.04
CA LEU A 94 12.63 -11.53 10.36
C LEU A 94 12.96 -10.32 9.50
N PHE A 95 12.41 -10.29 8.28
CA PHE A 95 12.56 -9.21 7.29
C PHE A 95 11.20 -8.75 6.77
N GLY A 96 11.16 -7.66 6.01
CA GLY A 96 9.92 -7.17 5.40
C GLY A 96 9.16 -6.16 6.26
N LEU A 97 7.83 -6.34 6.39
CA LEU A 97 6.92 -5.39 7.04
C LEU A 97 6.90 -4.01 6.38
N GLY A 98 6.93 -4.01 5.03
CA GLY A 98 6.85 -2.80 4.24
C GLY A 98 8.19 -2.11 3.99
N LEU A 99 8.11 -0.84 3.60
CA LEU A 99 9.27 -0.03 3.28
C LEU A 99 9.90 0.50 4.57
N ASN A 100 11.12 0.04 4.88
CA ASN A 100 11.92 0.46 6.02
C ASN A 100 13.27 1.00 5.53
N PHE A 101 13.81 2.02 6.20
CA PHE A 101 15.03 2.72 5.78
C PHE A 101 16.21 2.56 6.75
N LYS A 102 15.95 2.17 8.01
CA LYS A 102 16.98 2.09 9.05
C LYS A 102 17.53 0.69 9.26
N SER A 103 16.70 -0.33 9.11
CA SER A 103 17.12 -1.72 9.29
C SER A 103 16.36 -2.66 8.39
N VAL A 104 17.06 -3.64 7.81
CA VAL A 104 16.46 -4.74 7.05
C VAL A 104 15.87 -5.79 8.01
N GLN A 105 16.55 -6.02 9.15
CA GLN A 105 16.14 -6.97 10.18
C GLN A 105 15.05 -6.34 11.05
N GLN A 106 13.93 -7.08 11.26
CA GLN A 106 12.74 -6.57 11.91
C GLN A 106 12.41 -7.26 13.24
N ARG A 107 13.08 -8.36 13.61
CA ARG A 107 12.84 -9.03 14.89
C ARG A 107 13.13 -8.08 16.06
N GLY A 108 12.28 -8.09 17.08
CA GLY A 108 12.35 -7.19 18.22
C GLY A 108 11.71 -5.82 17.97
N THR A 109 11.00 -5.63 16.84
CA THR A 109 10.32 -4.37 16.55
C THR A 109 8.80 -4.46 16.77
N ILE A 110 8.20 -3.31 17.09
CA ILE A 110 6.75 -3.12 17.07
C ILE A 110 6.43 -2.18 15.91
N LYS A 111 5.53 -2.64 15.01
CA LYS A 111 5.13 -1.86 13.84
C LYS A 111 3.62 -1.61 13.87
N GLU A 112 3.22 -0.42 13.48
CA GLU A 112 1.82 -0.08 13.20
C GLU A 112 1.70 0.22 11.70
N LEU A 113 1.43 -0.84 10.93
CA LEU A 113 1.45 -0.79 9.46
C LEU A 113 0.29 0.04 8.94
N GLN A 114 0.61 1.20 8.40
CA GLN A 114 -0.34 2.16 7.85
C GLN A 114 0.26 2.89 6.66
N VAL A 115 -0.51 3.01 5.57
CA VAL A 115 -0.17 3.92 4.47
C VAL A 115 -0.12 5.34 5.03
N ASP A 116 1.05 5.96 4.98
CA ASP A 116 1.30 7.28 5.51
C ASP A 116 2.55 7.88 4.86
N HIS A 117 2.72 9.17 5.03
CA HIS A 117 3.99 9.81 4.74
C HIS A 117 5.06 9.31 5.72
N TYR A 118 6.21 8.89 5.19
CA TYR A 118 7.30 8.41 6.05
C TYR A 118 7.89 9.56 6.87
N GLY A 119 7.71 9.47 8.18
CA GLY A 119 8.13 10.52 9.13
C GLY A 119 9.53 10.34 9.73
N GLY A 120 10.44 9.58 9.09
CA GLY A 120 11.82 9.34 9.60
C GLY A 120 11.91 8.25 10.69
N LYS A 121 10.82 7.50 10.94
CA LYS A 121 10.76 6.39 11.90
C LYS A 121 10.34 5.12 11.20
N ASP A 122 11.02 4.02 11.45
CA ASP A 122 10.61 2.70 10.96
C ASP A 122 9.57 2.07 11.91
N ASP A 123 8.48 2.78 12.18
CA ASP A 123 7.38 2.35 13.07
C ASP A 123 6.20 1.68 12.34
N GLY A 124 6.31 1.52 11.02
CA GLY A 124 5.26 0.93 10.17
C GLY A 124 4.42 1.97 9.42
N ARG A 125 4.54 3.26 9.74
CA ARG A 125 3.91 4.37 9.01
C ARG A 125 4.81 4.75 7.83
N THR A 126 4.42 4.33 6.64
CA THR A 126 5.25 4.47 5.44
C THR A 126 4.41 4.45 4.17
N HIS A 127 5.00 4.82 3.04
CA HIS A 127 4.33 4.84 1.73
C HIS A 127 3.87 3.46 1.25
N ALA A 128 4.50 2.37 1.72
CA ALA A 128 4.11 1.01 1.37
C ALA A 128 4.23 0.06 2.57
N PRO A 129 3.24 0.07 3.48
CA PRO A 129 3.22 -0.76 4.68
C PRO A 129 2.71 -2.18 4.37
N VAL A 130 3.46 -2.93 3.59
CA VAL A 130 3.07 -4.30 3.21
C VAL A 130 3.15 -5.22 4.42
N ALA A 131 2.02 -5.79 4.84
CA ALA A 131 1.92 -6.67 6.00
C ALA A 131 2.43 -8.09 5.71
N LEU A 132 3.61 -8.18 5.11
CA LEU A 132 4.37 -9.40 4.82
C LEU A 132 5.66 -9.38 5.63
N TYR A 133 5.81 -10.33 6.54
CA TYR A 133 7.13 -10.62 7.09
C TYR A 133 7.71 -11.90 6.46
N ILE A 134 9.02 -11.98 6.40
CA ILE A 134 9.78 -13.07 5.80
C ILE A 134 10.78 -13.56 6.82
N SER A 135 10.85 -14.88 7.01
CA SER A 135 11.80 -15.56 7.89
C SER A 135 13.02 -16.07 7.12
N ASP A 136 14.19 -16.05 7.77
CA ASP A 136 15.40 -16.74 7.29
C ASP A 136 15.21 -18.26 7.19
N LYS A 137 14.16 -18.81 7.78
CA LYS A 137 13.74 -20.23 7.69
C LYS A 137 13.02 -20.60 6.39
N GLY A 138 12.98 -19.69 5.41
CA GLY A 138 12.41 -19.95 4.10
C GLY A 138 10.88 -19.91 4.05
N TYR A 139 10.26 -19.05 4.83
CA TYR A 139 8.84 -18.77 4.71
C TYR A 139 8.52 -17.28 4.89
N GLY A 140 7.35 -16.86 4.42
CA GLY A 140 6.79 -15.54 4.69
C GLY A 140 5.30 -15.61 4.97
N VAL A 141 4.80 -14.70 5.79
CA VAL A 141 3.38 -14.60 6.17
C VAL A 141 2.86 -13.23 5.80
N LEU A 142 1.81 -13.20 4.97
CA LEU A 142 1.10 -11.99 4.56
C LEU A 142 -0.27 -11.93 5.22
N ILE A 143 -0.59 -10.80 5.82
CA ILE A 143 -1.92 -10.47 6.32
C ILE A 143 -2.62 -9.59 5.29
N ASN A 144 -3.70 -10.10 4.68
CA ASN A 144 -4.42 -9.41 3.61
C ASN A 144 -5.66 -8.68 4.14
N ALA A 145 -5.45 -7.53 4.74
CA ALA A 145 -6.53 -6.68 5.24
C ALA A 145 -6.25 -5.20 4.94
N ALA A 146 -7.26 -4.47 4.51
CA ALA A 146 -7.19 -3.01 4.34
C ALA A 146 -7.42 -2.33 5.69
N ARG A 147 -6.50 -2.53 6.64
CA ARG A 147 -6.57 -2.07 8.02
C ARG A 147 -5.20 -1.59 8.51
N ARG A 148 -5.23 -0.78 9.57
CA ARG A 148 -4.03 -0.44 10.35
C ARG A 148 -3.64 -1.64 11.19
N ILE A 149 -2.64 -2.39 10.75
CA ILE A 149 -2.23 -3.67 11.36
C ILE A 149 -1.09 -3.44 12.34
N LYS A 150 -1.26 -3.88 13.58
CA LYS A 150 -0.19 -3.84 14.56
C LYS A 150 0.54 -5.16 14.63
N VAL A 151 1.87 -5.11 14.51
CA VAL A 151 2.76 -6.29 14.48
C VAL A 151 3.77 -6.20 15.62
N TYR A 152 3.82 -7.22 16.44
CA TYR A 152 4.85 -7.46 17.43
C TYR A 152 5.79 -8.54 16.86
N ALA A 153 6.88 -8.12 16.28
CA ALA A 153 7.76 -9.01 15.51
C ALA A 153 8.76 -9.73 16.42
N GLY A 154 8.30 -10.75 17.12
CA GLY A 154 9.13 -11.51 18.08
C GLY A 154 9.47 -10.72 19.34
N ILE A 155 8.53 -9.94 19.83
CA ILE A 155 8.61 -9.11 21.04
C ILE A 155 7.26 -9.18 21.77
N ALA A 156 7.14 -8.65 22.98
CA ALA A 156 5.95 -8.70 23.82
C ALA A 156 5.61 -10.14 24.29
N VAL A 157 6.36 -10.58 25.29
CA VAL A 157 6.25 -11.95 25.83
C VAL A 157 4.93 -12.15 26.57
N ARG A 158 4.25 -13.23 26.27
CA ARG A 158 3.06 -13.69 27.00
C ARG A 158 3.45 -14.60 28.15
N LYS A 159 2.63 -14.64 29.20
CA LYS A 159 2.83 -15.53 30.36
C LYS A 159 2.77 -17.04 30.05
N ASP A 160 2.12 -17.39 28.92
CA ASP A 160 1.99 -18.76 28.42
C ASP A 160 3.00 -19.10 27.32
N SER A 161 4.03 -18.27 27.15
CA SER A 161 5.14 -18.52 26.25
C SER A 161 5.90 -19.80 26.65
N LYS A 162 6.22 -20.65 25.67
CA LYS A 162 6.96 -21.90 25.89
C LYS A 162 8.43 -21.66 26.25
N ASN A 163 8.98 -20.56 25.78
CA ASN A 163 10.37 -20.16 26.01
C ASN A 163 10.40 -18.71 26.50
N PRO A 164 9.94 -18.45 27.73
CA PRO A 164 9.99 -17.10 28.28
C PRO A 164 11.44 -16.65 28.41
N PRO A 165 11.73 -15.33 28.25
CA PRO A 165 13.06 -14.81 28.52
C PRO A 165 13.43 -15.01 29.98
N GLU A 166 14.74 -15.06 30.26
CA GLU A 166 15.26 -15.10 31.62
C GLU A 166 14.91 -13.82 32.37
N GLU A 167 14.50 -13.95 33.63
CA GLU A 167 14.30 -12.79 34.50
C GLU A 167 15.65 -12.11 34.78
N MET A 168 15.70 -10.82 34.58
CA MET A 168 16.89 -10.00 34.79
C MET A 168 16.64 -8.89 35.79
N ASN A 169 17.62 -8.67 36.68
CA ASN A 169 17.56 -7.58 37.64
C ASN A 169 18.13 -6.29 37.02
N ARG A 170 17.28 -5.33 36.74
CA ARG A 170 17.67 -4.03 36.19
C ARG A 170 18.76 -3.31 36.99
N ASN A 171 18.82 -3.50 38.31
CA ASN A 171 19.72 -2.77 39.15
C ASN A 171 21.15 -3.35 39.16
N THR A 172 21.31 -4.60 38.73
CA THR A 172 22.61 -5.33 38.84
C THR A 172 23.09 -5.93 37.52
N GLN A 173 22.22 -6.03 36.50
CA GLN A 173 22.56 -6.65 35.22
C GLN A 173 22.53 -5.59 34.11
N SER A 174 23.67 -5.33 33.50
CA SER A 174 23.85 -4.31 32.46
C SER A 174 23.14 -4.64 31.13
N ASN A 175 22.85 -5.91 30.88
CA ASN A 175 22.16 -6.41 29.71
C ASN A 175 20.63 -6.53 29.89
N TRP A 176 20.06 -5.95 30.94
CA TRP A 176 18.62 -5.89 31.12
C TRP A 176 17.94 -5.14 29.95
N ASP A 177 16.87 -5.72 29.43
CA ASP A 177 16.06 -5.15 28.35
C ASP A 177 14.59 -5.05 28.80
N PRO A 178 13.94 -3.88 28.68
CA PRO A 178 12.51 -3.71 28.99
C PRO A 178 11.60 -4.44 28.00
N GLN A 179 12.11 -4.83 26.84
CA GLN A 179 11.36 -5.46 25.76
C GLN A 179 12.10 -6.70 25.23
N PRO A 180 12.17 -7.77 26.03
CA PRO A 180 12.89 -8.97 25.64
C PRO A 180 12.24 -9.67 24.44
N TYR A 181 13.02 -10.43 23.68
CA TYR A 181 12.52 -11.20 22.54
C TYR A 181 11.49 -12.24 22.96
N SER A 182 10.48 -12.41 22.13
CA SER A 182 9.43 -13.42 22.24
C SER A 182 9.67 -14.59 21.28
N ASP A 183 9.03 -15.71 21.55
CA ASP A 183 8.98 -16.91 20.71
C ASP A 183 7.84 -16.90 19.67
N ALA A 184 7.26 -15.74 19.38
CA ALA A 184 6.20 -15.58 18.40
C ALA A 184 6.20 -14.20 17.73
N VAL A 185 5.68 -14.15 16.50
CA VAL A 185 5.13 -12.94 15.91
C VAL A 185 3.66 -12.87 16.31
N GLU A 186 3.26 -11.79 16.98
CA GLU A 186 1.87 -11.52 17.30
C GLU A 186 1.34 -10.35 16.48
N ILE A 187 0.14 -10.52 15.91
CA ILE A 187 -0.46 -9.54 15.00
C ILE A 187 -1.88 -9.22 15.44
N VAL A 188 -2.19 -7.92 15.50
CA VAL A 188 -3.53 -7.41 15.78
C VAL A 188 -4.10 -6.75 14.53
N VAL A 189 -5.17 -7.33 14.01
CA VAL A 189 -5.95 -6.75 12.91
C VAL A 189 -7.24 -6.18 13.50
N PRO A 190 -7.53 -4.87 13.38
CA PRO A 190 -8.73 -4.26 13.95
C PRO A 190 -9.98 -4.56 13.09
N ALA A 191 -10.25 -5.85 12.89
CA ALA A 191 -11.38 -6.39 12.14
C ALA A 191 -11.77 -7.77 12.67
N PRO A 192 -13.05 -8.18 12.54
CA PRO A 192 -13.53 -9.49 13.01
C PRO A 192 -13.11 -10.65 12.09
N GLY A 193 -12.12 -10.46 11.25
CA GLY A 193 -11.55 -11.49 10.38
C GLY A 193 -10.54 -10.94 9.39
N THR A 194 -9.66 -11.83 8.90
CA THR A 194 -8.65 -11.55 7.90
C THR A 194 -8.29 -12.79 7.10
N GLU A 195 -7.78 -12.60 5.89
CA GLU A 195 -7.12 -13.65 5.12
C GLU A 195 -5.61 -13.62 5.42
N ILE A 196 -5.03 -14.80 5.50
CA ILE A 196 -3.61 -15.00 5.78
C ILE A 196 -3.03 -15.88 4.67
N TYR A 197 -1.88 -15.46 4.12
CA TYR A 197 -1.15 -16.25 3.13
C TYR A 197 0.23 -16.61 3.66
N VAL A 198 0.65 -17.86 3.40
CA VAL A 198 2.00 -18.35 3.68
C VAL A 198 2.67 -18.66 2.35
N PHE A 199 3.86 -18.13 2.17
CA PHE A 199 4.75 -18.43 1.04
C PHE A 199 5.94 -19.21 1.58
N ALA A 200 6.22 -20.39 1.05
CA ALA A 200 7.37 -21.19 1.44
C ALA A 200 8.40 -21.30 0.31
N GLY A 201 9.66 -21.36 0.66
CA GLY A 201 10.78 -21.49 -0.26
C GLY A 201 12.00 -22.10 0.44
N SER A 202 13.07 -22.35 -0.29
CA SER A 202 14.34 -22.83 0.24
C SER A 202 15.12 -21.77 1.02
N ASN A 203 14.80 -20.49 0.79
CA ASN A 203 15.41 -19.32 1.41
C ASN A 203 14.51 -18.08 1.27
N ALA A 204 14.88 -16.98 1.92
CA ALA A 204 14.11 -15.72 1.91
C ALA A 204 13.92 -15.12 0.50
N LEU A 205 14.89 -15.24 -0.40
CA LEU A 205 14.77 -14.71 -1.77
C LEU A 205 13.74 -15.49 -2.59
N GLU A 206 13.68 -16.80 -2.44
CA GLU A 206 12.65 -17.62 -3.11
C GLU A 206 11.24 -17.29 -2.56
N VAL A 207 11.12 -16.98 -1.27
CA VAL A 207 9.87 -16.52 -0.67
C VAL A 207 9.41 -15.21 -1.32
N VAL A 208 10.31 -14.22 -1.48
CA VAL A 208 10.02 -12.95 -2.17
C VAL A 208 9.61 -13.20 -3.62
N GLN A 209 10.34 -14.06 -4.33
CA GLN A 209 10.01 -14.42 -5.70
C GLN A 209 8.63 -15.07 -5.80
N ARG A 210 8.30 -15.95 -4.86
CA ARG A 210 7.00 -16.62 -4.81
C ARG A 210 5.84 -15.66 -4.52
N TYR A 211 6.03 -14.75 -3.57
CA TYR A 211 5.08 -13.65 -3.34
C TYR A 211 4.88 -12.80 -4.60
N ASN A 212 5.97 -12.44 -5.26
CA ASN A 212 5.93 -11.64 -6.49
C ASN A 212 5.12 -12.34 -7.59
N LEU A 213 5.42 -13.64 -7.86
CA LEU A 213 4.70 -14.46 -8.82
C LEU A 213 3.23 -14.67 -8.45
N PHE A 214 2.93 -14.77 -7.16
CA PHE A 214 1.55 -14.86 -6.66
C PHE A 214 0.77 -13.57 -6.92
N CYS A 215 1.42 -12.42 -6.87
CA CYS A 215 0.84 -11.14 -7.24
C CYS A 215 0.74 -10.90 -8.77
N GLY A 216 1.12 -11.88 -9.60
CA GLY A 216 1.09 -11.80 -11.06
C GLY A 216 2.47 -11.70 -11.72
N GLY A 217 3.53 -11.70 -10.93
CA GLY A 217 4.91 -11.48 -11.38
C GLY A 217 5.25 -9.99 -11.45
N GLY A 218 6.53 -9.69 -11.66
CA GLY A 218 6.99 -8.32 -11.87
C GLY A 218 6.50 -7.76 -13.21
N VAL A 219 6.21 -6.49 -13.24
CA VAL A 219 5.92 -5.79 -14.49
C VAL A 219 7.22 -5.54 -15.27
N LEU A 220 7.19 -5.76 -16.58
CA LEU A 220 8.27 -5.31 -17.44
C LEU A 220 8.06 -3.83 -17.79
N PRO A 221 8.83 -2.90 -17.19
CA PRO A 221 8.68 -1.48 -17.46
C PRO A 221 9.07 -1.17 -18.91
N PRO A 222 8.54 -0.10 -19.51
CA PRO A 222 9.01 0.36 -20.81
C PRO A 222 10.45 0.86 -20.69
N LYS A 223 11.27 0.63 -21.74
CA LYS A 223 12.69 1.01 -21.74
C LYS A 223 12.92 2.48 -21.39
N TRP A 224 12.05 3.37 -21.86
CA TRP A 224 12.15 4.80 -21.59
C TRP A 224 11.94 5.15 -20.10
N GLY A 225 11.15 4.35 -19.36
CA GLY A 225 10.92 4.56 -17.92
C GLY A 225 12.16 4.27 -17.06
N LEU A 226 13.13 3.51 -17.58
CA LEU A 226 14.39 3.21 -16.91
C LEU A 226 15.50 4.22 -17.26
N GLY A 227 15.20 5.20 -18.11
CA GLY A 227 16.15 6.23 -18.51
C GLY A 227 16.12 7.46 -17.61
N PHE A 228 16.96 8.44 -17.93
CA PHE A 228 17.03 9.69 -17.18
C PHE A 228 15.74 10.50 -17.34
N THR A 229 15.24 11.01 -16.23
CA THR A 229 14.05 11.86 -16.17
C THR A 229 14.38 13.23 -15.56
N GLN A 230 13.79 14.27 -16.13
CA GLN A 230 13.79 15.63 -15.57
C GLN A 230 12.36 16.03 -15.18
N ARG A 231 12.17 16.51 -13.97
CA ARG A 231 10.93 17.14 -13.55
C ARG A 231 11.09 18.65 -13.57
N THR A 232 10.21 19.30 -14.29
CA THR A 232 10.31 20.76 -14.50
C THR A 232 9.74 21.56 -13.34
N PRO A 233 10.20 22.79 -13.10
CA PRO A 233 9.56 23.69 -12.14
C PRO A 233 8.06 23.86 -12.42
N THR A 234 7.29 24.00 -11.34
CA THR A 234 5.81 23.94 -11.36
C THR A 234 5.18 24.90 -12.37
N LEU A 235 5.70 26.11 -12.50
CA LEU A 235 5.09 27.16 -13.33
C LEU A 235 5.68 27.29 -14.74
N PHE A 236 6.51 26.33 -15.18
CA PHE A 236 7.03 26.37 -16.55
C PHE A 236 5.91 26.27 -17.58
N SER A 237 6.07 27.04 -18.65
CA SER A 237 5.25 26.93 -19.86
C SER A 237 5.83 25.88 -20.81
N ASP A 238 5.06 25.51 -21.84
CA ASP A 238 5.53 24.62 -22.92
C ASP A 238 6.83 25.11 -23.57
N LYS A 239 6.97 26.42 -23.74
CA LYS A 239 8.19 27.03 -24.26
C LYS A 239 9.39 26.79 -23.34
N GLN A 240 9.25 27.07 -22.05
CA GLN A 240 10.32 26.85 -21.05
C GLN A 240 10.70 25.37 -20.91
N VAL A 241 9.71 24.47 -20.96
CA VAL A 241 9.99 23.03 -20.97
C VAL A 241 10.81 22.64 -22.20
N MET A 242 10.47 23.17 -23.38
CA MET A 242 11.24 22.88 -24.60
C MET A 242 12.65 23.52 -24.61
N GLU A 243 12.83 24.66 -23.96
CA GLU A 243 14.15 25.26 -23.72
C GLU A 243 15.00 24.35 -22.80
N GLU A 244 14.41 23.79 -21.74
CA GLU A 244 15.09 22.82 -20.88
C GLU A 244 15.51 21.57 -21.67
N VAL A 245 14.61 21.00 -22.48
CA VAL A 245 14.90 19.86 -23.35
C VAL A 245 16.06 20.17 -24.27
N ALA A 246 16.07 21.34 -24.92
CA ALA A 246 17.15 21.76 -25.78
C ALA A 246 18.49 21.92 -25.04
N ALA A 247 18.44 22.35 -23.75
CA ALA A 247 19.64 22.46 -22.93
C ALA A 247 20.24 21.06 -22.62
N PHE A 248 19.42 20.06 -22.36
CA PHE A 248 19.88 18.67 -22.20
C PHE A 248 20.49 18.12 -23.49
N GLU A 249 19.82 18.34 -24.64
CA GLU A 249 20.30 17.91 -25.95
C GLU A 249 21.66 18.56 -26.28
N SER A 250 21.79 19.86 -26.08
CA SER A 250 23.03 20.62 -26.40
C SER A 250 24.23 20.16 -25.58
N LYS A 251 23.99 19.61 -24.38
CA LYS A 251 25.03 19.08 -23.49
C LYS A 251 25.26 17.59 -23.67
N GLY A 252 24.54 16.92 -24.57
CA GLY A 252 24.65 15.49 -24.83
C GLY A 252 24.10 14.62 -23.71
N TYR A 253 23.26 15.15 -22.83
CA TYR A 253 22.61 14.30 -21.78
C TYR A 253 21.37 13.62 -22.33
N PRO A 254 21.28 12.27 -22.21
CA PRO A 254 20.13 11.53 -22.72
C PRO A 254 18.92 11.73 -21.78
N LEU A 255 17.89 12.39 -22.29
CA LEU A 255 16.62 12.60 -21.59
C LEU A 255 15.58 11.63 -22.12
N SER A 256 15.03 10.77 -21.25
CA SER A 256 14.04 9.76 -21.63
C SER A 256 12.60 10.21 -21.41
N PHE A 257 12.34 10.96 -20.35
CA PHE A 257 11.04 11.57 -20.15
C PHE A 257 11.09 12.85 -19.30
N ILE A 258 10.12 13.72 -19.57
CA ILE A 258 9.85 14.96 -18.84
C ILE A 258 8.67 14.72 -17.91
N GLY A 259 8.81 15.14 -16.66
CA GLY A 259 7.71 15.22 -15.70
C GLY A 259 7.23 16.64 -15.52
N LEU A 260 5.95 16.91 -15.75
CA LEU A 260 5.35 18.18 -15.41
C LEU A 260 4.82 18.15 -13.98
N GLU A 261 5.18 19.16 -13.19
CA GLU A 261 4.69 19.38 -11.83
C GLU A 261 3.28 20.02 -11.84
N PRO A 262 2.60 20.23 -10.68
CA PRO A 262 1.17 20.58 -10.62
C PRO A 262 0.69 21.68 -11.55
N GLY A 263 1.56 22.63 -11.92
CA GLY A 263 1.23 23.79 -12.75
C GLY A 263 0.92 23.51 -14.21
N TRP A 264 0.94 22.26 -14.68
CA TRP A 264 0.40 21.92 -15.98
C TRP A 264 -1.14 22.14 -16.03
N GLN A 265 -1.79 22.13 -14.85
CA GLN A 265 -3.22 22.37 -14.67
C GLN A 265 -3.51 23.85 -14.40
N THR A 266 -4.73 24.27 -14.75
CA THR A 266 -5.27 25.59 -14.38
C THR A 266 -5.45 25.72 -12.87
N TYR A 267 -5.73 24.60 -12.18
CA TYR A 267 -5.99 24.54 -10.73
C TYR A 267 -5.53 23.18 -10.18
N SER A 268 -4.64 23.18 -9.18
CA SER A 268 -3.92 21.97 -8.79
C SER A 268 -4.06 21.54 -7.32
N TYR A 269 -4.47 22.40 -6.42
CA TYR A 269 -4.72 22.06 -5.01
C TYR A 269 -6.11 22.55 -4.55
N PRO A 270 -7.19 21.76 -4.81
CA PRO A 270 -7.28 20.44 -5.43
C PRO A 270 -7.27 20.47 -6.96
N ASN A 271 -7.18 19.31 -7.60
CA ASN A 271 -7.04 19.19 -9.06
C ASN A 271 -8.33 19.48 -9.82
N ASN A 272 -8.22 20.23 -10.93
CA ASN A 272 -9.29 20.30 -11.90
C ASN A 272 -9.05 19.44 -13.15
N PHE A 273 -7.85 18.92 -13.35
CA PHE A 273 -7.43 18.07 -14.49
C PHE A 273 -7.53 18.73 -15.86
N VAL A 274 -7.52 20.06 -15.91
CA VAL A 274 -7.62 20.84 -17.15
C VAL A 274 -6.29 21.52 -17.42
N TRP A 275 -5.75 21.32 -18.62
CA TRP A 275 -4.54 21.98 -19.06
C TRP A 275 -4.66 23.49 -18.94
N ASP A 276 -3.61 24.11 -18.43
CA ASP A 276 -3.53 25.57 -18.34
C ASP A 276 -3.28 26.16 -19.75
N SER A 277 -4.29 26.82 -20.30
CA SER A 277 -4.21 27.37 -21.66
C SER A 277 -3.23 28.54 -21.82
N THR A 278 -2.82 29.17 -20.71
CA THR A 278 -1.78 30.23 -20.75
C THR A 278 -0.40 29.62 -20.87
N ARG A 279 -0.10 28.58 -20.10
CA ARG A 279 1.21 27.92 -20.11
C ARG A 279 1.31 26.85 -21.19
N PHE A 280 0.23 26.17 -21.49
CA PHE A 280 0.14 25.10 -22.51
C PHE A 280 -1.02 25.36 -23.46
N PRO A 281 -0.93 26.37 -24.35
CA PRO A 281 -2.04 26.77 -25.21
C PRO A 281 -2.46 25.69 -26.22
N GLN A 282 -1.55 24.80 -26.57
CA GLN A 282 -1.78 23.68 -27.49
C GLN A 282 -1.13 22.41 -26.93
N PRO A 283 -1.73 21.77 -25.90
CA PRO A 283 -1.08 20.68 -25.20
C PRO A 283 -0.82 19.46 -26.10
N GLN A 284 -1.70 19.17 -27.05
CA GLN A 284 -1.50 18.11 -28.03
C GLN A 284 -0.25 18.33 -28.90
N ASN A 285 -0.05 19.55 -29.40
CA ASN A 285 1.15 19.89 -30.18
C ASN A 285 2.41 19.84 -29.32
N PHE A 286 2.34 20.31 -28.09
CA PHE A 286 3.46 20.26 -27.14
C PHE A 286 3.87 18.80 -26.87
N VAL A 287 2.92 17.94 -26.53
CA VAL A 287 3.20 16.51 -26.27
C VAL A 287 3.78 15.82 -27.51
N ARG A 288 3.22 16.09 -28.70
CA ARG A 288 3.76 15.55 -29.97
C ARG A 288 5.21 15.95 -30.19
N ARG A 289 5.58 17.22 -29.97
CA ARG A 289 6.96 17.71 -30.11
C ARG A 289 7.94 16.97 -29.21
N LEU A 290 7.55 16.60 -28.00
CA LEU A 290 8.35 15.75 -27.11
C LEU A 290 8.48 14.32 -27.66
N LEU A 291 7.37 13.74 -28.09
CA LEU A 291 7.35 12.39 -28.67
C LEU A 291 8.20 12.28 -29.94
N ASP A 292 8.19 13.30 -30.81
CA ASP A 292 9.02 13.38 -32.02
C ASP A 292 10.55 13.36 -31.68
N LYS A 293 10.90 13.80 -30.47
CA LYS A 293 12.26 13.71 -29.91
C LYS A 293 12.52 12.42 -29.13
N ASN A 294 11.61 11.44 -29.16
CA ASN A 294 11.63 10.23 -28.32
C ASN A 294 11.58 10.51 -26.80
N ILE A 295 11.16 11.69 -26.38
CA ILE A 295 10.99 12.04 -24.98
C ILE A 295 9.54 11.80 -24.58
N ARG A 296 9.32 11.01 -23.54
CA ARG A 296 7.99 10.73 -22.97
C ARG A 296 7.58 11.83 -22.01
N ILE A 297 6.28 11.90 -21.70
CA ILE A 297 5.74 12.89 -20.77
C ILE A 297 4.97 12.21 -19.64
N ASN A 298 5.25 12.67 -18.42
CA ASN A 298 4.61 12.21 -17.18
C ASN A 298 3.98 13.42 -16.48
N LEU A 299 2.72 13.31 -16.05
CA LEU A 299 2.03 14.39 -15.37
C LEU A 299 1.93 14.13 -13.86
N TRP A 300 2.21 15.15 -13.06
CA TRP A 300 1.87 15.14 -11.64
C TRP A 300 0.36 15.20 -11.47
N ILE A 301 -0.19 14.33 -10.63
CA ILE A 301 -1.61 14.31 -10.27
C ILE A 301 -1.80 13.82 -8.83
N ASN A 302 -2.93 14.19 -8.24
CA ASN A 302 -3.56 13.46 -7.14
C ASN A 302 -5.06 13.27 -7.46
N PRO A 303 -5.76 12.36 -6.76
CA PRO A 303 -7.14 12.05 -7.10
C PRO A 303 -8.20 12.97 -6.49
N TYR A 304 -7.83 14.04 -5.81
CA TYR A 304 -8.77 14.94 -5.15
C TYR A 304 -9.36 15.94 -6.16
N VAL A 305 -10.70 16.09 -6.15
CA VAL A 305 -11.42 16.81 -7.21
C VAL A 305 -11.86 18.18 -6.77
N SER A 306 -11.37 19.20 -7.47
CA SER A 306 -11.80 20.60 -7.32
C SER A 306 -13.23 20.80 -7.78
N SER A 307 -13.95 21.74 -7.15
CA SER A 307 -15.25 22.22 -7.65
C SER A 307 -15.20 22.83 -9.06
N ARG A 308 -13.99 23.16 -9.54
CA ARG A 308 -13.72 23.67 -10.90
C ARG A 308 -13.44 22.56 -11.92
N SER A 309 -13.42 21.29 -11.49
CA SER A 309 -13.23 20.17 -12.40
C SER A 309 -14.49 19.87 -13.22
N PRO A 310 -14.35 19.49 -14.51
CA PRO A 310 -15.48 19.09 -15.34
C PRO A 310 -16.24 17.87 -14.81
N ILE A 311 -15.60 17.03 -13.98
CA ILE A 311 -16.25 15.85 -13.39
C ILE A 311 -16.88 16.12 -12.02
N TYR A 312 -16.71 17.31 -11.43
CA TYR A 312 -17.08 17.58 -10.04
C TYR A 312 -18.53 17.21 -9.72
N LYS A 313 -19.50 17.76 -10.49
CA LYS A 313 -20.94 17.52 -10.25
C LYS A 313 -21.31 16.04 -10.33
N ASN A 314 -20.66 15.31 -11.22
CA ASN A 314 -20.92 13.89 -11.45
C ASN A 314 -20.27 12.98 -10.39
N VAL A 315 -19.14 13.38 -9.84
CA VAL A 315 -18.40 12.60 -8.82
C VAL A 315 -18.91 12.87 -7.40
N LEU A 316 -19.49 14.05 -7.17
CA LEU A 316 -19.90 14.52 -5.83
C LEU A 316 -20.79 13.51 -5.06
N PRO A 317 -21.77 12.81 -5.66
CA PRO A 317 -22.57 11.80 -4.94
C PRO A 317 -21.76 10.57 -4.48
N TYR A 318 -20.55 10.39 -5.00
CA TYR A 318 -19.70 9.23 -4.78
C TYR A 318 -18.42 9.59 -4.01
N THR A 319 -18.48 10.57 -3.10
CA THR A 319 -17.31 11.05 -2.36
C THR A 319 -17.42 10.75 -0.88
N GLY A 320 -16.27 10.69 -0.23
CA GLY A 320 -16.17 10.61 1.23
C GLY A 320 -16.71 11.86 1.93
N THR A 321 -16.92 11.75 3.22
CA THR A 321 -17.48 12.83 4.07
C THR A 321 -16.48 13.94 4.44
N HIS A 322 -15.26 13.88 3.92
CA HIS A 322 -14.20 14.86 4.18
C HIS A 322 -13.64 15.43 2.87
N THR A 323 -12.83 16.46 3.00
CA THR A 323 -12.12 17.08 1.89
C THR A 323 -10.61 17.06 2.12
N VAL A 324 -9.87 17.04 1.02
CA VAL A 324 -8.41 17.25 1.02
C VAL A 324 -8.10 18.45 0.15
N TRP A 325 -7.35 19.42 0.66
CA TRP A 325 -7.09 20.69 -0.05
C TRP A 325 -8.37 21.42 -0.50
N ALA A 326 -9.47 21.31 0.28
CA ALA A 326 -10.81 21.74 -0.11
C ALA A 326 -11.43 21.01 -1.31
N GLY A 327 -10.78 19.95 -1.82
CA GLY A 327 -11.31 19.06 -2.85
C GLY A 327 -12.07 17.88 -2.28
N VAL A 328 -13.08 17.42 -3.00
CA VAL A 328 -13.78 16.20 -2.61
C VAL A 328 -12.90 14.97 -2.85
N VAL A 329 -13.09 13.94 -2.03
CA VAL A 329 -12.33 12.69 -2.06
C VAL A 329 -13.21 11.59 -2.67
N PRO A 330 -13.05 11.26 -3.95
CA PRO A 330 -13.88 10.26 -4.60
C PRO A 330 -13.65 8.85 -4.06
N ASP A 331 -14.71 8.06 -3.98
CA ASP A 331 -14.64 6.64 -3.68
C ASP A 331 -14.19 5.85 -4.92
N LEU A 332 -12.89 5.67 -5.05
CA LEU A 332 -12.28 5.02 -6.23
C LEU A 332 -12.64 3.53 -6.35
N THR A 333 -13.27 2.92 -5.36
CA THR A 333 -13.73 1.52 -5.43
C THR A 333 -15.02 1.36 -6.24
N LEU A 334 -15.71 2.48 -6.51
CA LEU A 334 -16.99 2.49 -7.21
C LEU A 334 -16.82 2.62 -8.73
N GLN A 335 -17.45 1.72 -9.48
CA GLN A 335 -17.41 1.71 -10.94
C GLN A 335 -17.83 3.04 -11.60
N PRO A 336 -18.88 3.76 -11.13
CA PRO A 336 -19.23 5.06 -11.69
C PRO A 336 -18.07 6.07 -11.60
N VAL A 337 -17.35 6.10 -10.48
CA VAL A 337 -16.18 6.96 -10.28
C VAL A 337 -15.05 6.58 -11.23
N GLN A 338 -14.74 5.29 -11.32
CA GLN A 338 -13.71 4.78 -12.24
C GLN A 338 -13.99 5.17 -13.69
N ASN A 339 -15.26 5.08 -14.12
CA ASN A 339 -15.68 5.46 -15.46
C ASN A 339 -15.53 6.97 -15.72
N LEU A 340 -15.84 7.82 -14.74
CA LEU A 340 -15.67 9.27 -14.86
C LEU A 340 -14.20 9.64 -15.05
N TYR A 341 -13.33 9.09 -14.22
CA TYR A 341 -11.88 9.31 -14.34
C TYR A 341 -11.34 8.78 -15.67
N LYS A 342 -11.71 7.55 -16.04
CA LYS A 342 -11.30 6.95 -17.31
C LYS A 342 -11.64 7.84 -18.48
N LYS A 343 -12.90 8.29 -18.59
CA LYS A 343 -13.33 9.16 -19.67
C LYS A 343 -12.52 10.45 -19.74
N LEU A 344 -12.34 11.11 -18.59
CA LEU A 344 -11.59 12.36 -18.52
C LEU A 344 -10.12 12.16 -18.90
N PHE A 345 -9.46 11.15 -18.33
CA PHE A 345 -8.04 10.92 -18.52
C PHE A 345 -7.71 10.39 -19.92
N LEU A 346 -8.58 9.59 -20.53
CA LEU A 346 -8.42 9.22 -21.93
C LEU A 346 -8.43 10.46 -22.81
N GLN A 347 -9.44 11.30 -22.72
CA GLN A 347 -9.59 12.47 -23.58
C GLN A 347 -8.53 13.56 -23.37
N GLN A 348 -8.20 13.85 -22.12
CA GLN A 348 -7.32 14.97 -21.77
C GLN A 348 -5.83 14.59 -21.76
N HIS A 349 -5.49 13.30 -21.61
CA HIS A 349 -4.12 12.87 -21.41
C HIS A 349 -3.67 11.79 -22.41
N LEU A 350 -4.29 10.61 -22.38
CA LEU A 350 -3.79 9.47 -23.15
C LEU A 350 -3.94 9.67 -24.67
N ASP A 351 -5.06 10.25 -25.11
CA ASP A 351 -5.33 10.49 -26.54
C ASP A 351 -4.37 11.52 -27.15
N ILE A 352 -3.80 12.39 -26.33
CA ILE A 352 -2.77 13.36 -26.77
C ILE A 352 -1.33 12.85 -26.60
N GLY A 353 -1.13 11.65 -26.00
CA GLY A 353 0.19 11.01 -25.91
C GLY A 353 0.89 11.08 -24.56
N VAL A 354 0.20 11.51 -23.48
CA VAL A 354 0.74 11.41 -22.11
C VAL A 354 1.09 9.97 -21.82
N SER A 355 2.26 9.73 -21.27
CA SER A 355 2.85 8.40 -21.15
C SER A 355 2.83 7.81 -19.72
N GLY A 356 2.56 8.62 -18.71
CA GLY A 356 2.53 8.18 -17.31
C GLY A 356 2.17 9.28 -16.32
N TYR A 357 2.15 8.92 -15.05
CA TYR A 357 1.79 9.82 -13.96
C TYR A 357 2.76 9.76 -12.79
N LYS A 358 2.96 10.90 -12.13
CA LYS A 358 3.41 10.98 -10.75
C LYS A 358 2.15 11.12 -9.89
N VAL A 359 1.75 10.03 -9.24
CA VAL A 359 0.58 9.98 -8.35
C VAL A 359 1.02 10.38 -6.95
N ASP A 360 0.72 11.61 -6.59
CA ASP A 360 1.18 12.24 -5.37
C ASP A 360 0.09 12.27 -4.28
N GLU A 361 0.51 12.41 -3.03
CA GLU A 361 -0.33 12.73 -1.87
C GLU A 361 -1.49 11.75 -1.60
N THR A 362 -1.37 10.51 -2.08
CA THR A 362 -2.32 9.43 -1.77
C THR A 362 -1.96 8.66 -0.52
N ASP A 363 -0.81 8.94 0.08
CA ASP A 363 -0.34 8.38 1.34
C ASP A 363 -1.08 8.98 2.56
N GLY A 364 -1.68 10.16 2.40
CA GLY A 364 -2.17 10.96 3.51
C GLY A 364 -0.98 11.55 4.28
N TYR A 365 -1.16 12.70 4.85
CA TYR A 365 -0.16 13.31 5.71
C TYR A 365 -0.75 13.43 7.09
N ASP A 366 -0.57 12.34 7.90
CA ASP A 366 -1.21 12.19 9.18
C ASP A 366 -2.77 12.25 9.12
N VAL A 367 -3.43 12.53 10.22
CA VAL A 367 -4.90 12.47 10.34
C VAL A 367 -5.62 13.60 9.63
N TRP A 368 -4.97 14.73 9.35
CA TRP A 368 -5.64 15.88 8.75
C TRP A 368 -5.98 15.72 7.27
N LEU A 369 -5.27 14.87 6.52
CA LEU A 369 -5.64 14.48 5.16
C LEU A 369 -6.65 13.33 5.14
N TRP A 370 -6.57 12.39 6.08
CA TRP A 370 -7.36 11.18 6.12
C TRP A 370 -7.90 10.89 7.53
N PRO A 371 -8.97 11.57 7.98
CA PRO A 371 -9.54 11.28 9.28
C PRO A 371 -10.14 9.87 9.32
N ASP A 372 -9.85 9.10 10.36
CA ASP A 372 -10.38 7.74 10.56
C ASP A 372 -11.91 7.70 10.56
N GLY A 373 -12.54 8.79 11.03
CA GLY A 373 -14.00 8.95 11.05
C GLY A 373 -14.66 9.27 9.71
N ALA A 374 -13.89 9.46 8.63
CA ALA A 374 -14.45 9.65 7.30
C ALA A 374 -15.24 8.39 6.87
N LYS A 375 -16.32 8.62 6.11
CA LYS A 375 -17.18 7.55 5.58
C LYS A 375 -17.27 7.67 4.08
N PHE A 376 -17.24 6.53 3.40
CA PHE A 376 -17.36 6.45 1.95
C PHE A 376 -18.64 5.72 1.52
N PRO A 377 -19.20 6.02 0.34
CA PRO A 377 -20.41 5.36 -0.15
C PRO A 377 -20.30 3.84 -0.30
N SER A 378 -19.10 3.30 -0.51
CA SER A 378 -18.83 1.85 -0.49
C SER A 378 -18.99 1.19 0.89
N GLY A 379 -19.20 1.98 1.95
CA GLY A 379 -19.26 1.51 3.33
C GLY A 379 -17.88 1.36 4.00
N LEU A 380 -16.80 1.81 3.33
CA LEU A 380 -15.47 1.89 3.94
C LEU A 380 -15.35 3.13 4.83
N GLY A 381 -14.62 2.98 5.93
CA GLY A 381 -14.15 4.11 6.73
C GLY A 381 -12.86 4.73 6.18
N GLY A 382 -12.51 5.91 6.67
CA GLY A 382 -11.29 6.63 6.28
C GLY A 382 -10.02 5.82 6.52
N GLU A 383 -9.92 5.14 7.67
CA GLU A 383 -8.79 4.26 8.01
C GLU A 383 -8.61 3.13 6.97
N GLN A 384 -9.70 2.52 6.52
CA GLN A 384 -9.67 1.44 5.54
C GLN A 384 -9.32 1.94 4.13
N MET A 385 -9.98 3.02 3.70
CA MET A 385 -9.77 3.62 2.38
C MET A 385 -8.32 4.08 2.21
N ARG A 386 -7.72 4.66 3.25
CA ARG A 386 -6.33 5.09 3.26
C ARG A 386 -5.35 3.97 2.86
N GLN A 387 -5.62 2.72 3.30
CA GLN A 387 -4.71 1.59 3.03
C GLN A 387 -4.69 1.17 1.56
N ILE A 388 -5.68 1.55 0.77
CA ILE A 388 -5.88 1.06 -0.60
C ILE A 388 -5.99 2.18 -1.65
N TYR A 389 -6.12 3.44 -1.26
CA TYR A 389 -6.47 4.53 -2.17
C TYR A 389 -5.43 4.74 -3.29
N GLY A 390 -4.16 4.84 -2.93
CA GLY A 390 -3.08 4.97 -3.90
C GLY A 390 -2.94 3.72 -4.78
N LEU A 391 -3.06 2.53 -4.20
CA LEU A 391 -3.03 1.27 -4.94
C LEU A 391 -4.19 1.18 -5.95
N GLN A 392 -5.40 1.59 -5.56
CA GLN A 392 -6.56 1.62 -6.46
C GLN A 392 -6.33 2.58 -7.63
N PHE A 393 -5.78 3.77 -7.37
CA PHE A 393 -5.51 4.72 -8.44
C PHE A 393 -4.42 4.23 -9.41
N GLN A 394 -3.36 3.60 -8.90
CA GLN A 394 -2.34 2.94 -9.72
C GLN A 394 -2.96 1.87 -10.63
N LYS A 395 -3.83 1.03 -10.05
CA LYS A 395 -4.52 -0.02 -10.79
C LYS A 395 -5.41 0.54 -11.91
N MET A 396 -6.19 1.57 -11.61
CA MET A 396 -7.05 2.23 -12.60
C MET A 396 -6.23 2.80 -13.76
N SER A 397 -5.18 3.56 -13.44
CA SER A 397 -4.36 4.22 -14.46
C SER A 397 -3.56 3.22 -15.31
N ASP A 398 -2.98 2.17 -14.72
CA ASP A 398 -2.34 1.08 -15.47
C ASP A 398 -3.32 0.43 -16.47
N GLN A 399 -4.55 0.18 -16.03
CA GLN A 399 -5.58 -0.40 -16.88
C GLN A 399 -5.92 0.49 -18.10
N TRP A 400 -5.97 1.81 -17.96
CA TRP A 400 -6.23 2.72 -19.07
C TRP A 400 -5.16 2.63 -20.16
N PHE A 401 -3.88 2.53 -19.76
CA PHE A 401 -2.78 2.32 -20.71
C PHE A 401 -2.81 0.95 -21.37
N ARG A 402 -3.12 -0.10 -20.62
CA ARG A 402 -3.26 -1.48 -21.16
C ARG A 402 -4.37 -1.58 -22.19
N GLU A 403 -5.52 -0.95 -21.95
CA GLU A 403 -6.64 -0.94 -22.90
C GLU A 403 -6.27 -0.22 -24.22
N LYS A 404 -5.32 0.70 -24.20
CA LYS A 404 -4.74 1.31 -25.39
C LYS A 404 -3.54 0.53 -25.97
N ASN A 405 -3.27 -0.67 -25.46
CA ASN A 405 -2.08 -1.46 -25.82
C ASN A 405 -0.76 -0.69 -25.62
N GLN A 406 -0.67 0.10 -24.56
CA GLN A 406 0.50 0.91 -24.22
C GLN A 406 1.07 0.46 -22.88
N ARG A 407 2.40 0.49 -22.76
CA ARG A 407 3.08 0.40 -21.46
C ARG A 407 3.21 1.77 -20.87
N THR A 408 3.00 1.86 -19.55
CA THR A 408 3.23 3.08 -18.77
C THR A 408 4.37 2.88 -17.75
N TYR A 409 4.85 3.98 -17.22
CA TYR A 409 5.77 4.04 -16.09
C TYR A 409 5.42 5.26 -15.26
N GLY A 410 5.31 5.07 -13.96
CA GLY A 410 4.88 6.13 -13.07
C GLY A 410 5.63 6.15 -11.74
N LEU A 411 5.43 7.24 -11.02
CA LEU A 411 5.86 7.41 -9.64
C LEU A 411 4.63 7.44 -8.75
N THR A 412 4.76 6.94 -7.51
CA THR A 412 3.66 6.99 -6.53
C THR A 412 4.18 7.20 -5.12
N ARG A 413 3.40 7.88 -4.29
CA ARG A 413 3.70 8.02 -2.86
C ARG A 413 2.99 6.98 -1.98
N ALA A 414 2.03 6.25 -2.51
CA ALA A 414 1.33 5.25 -1.71
C ALA A 414 1.07 3.97 -2.48
N SER A 415 1.35 2.85 -1.83
CA SER A 415 1.07 1.52 -2.35
C SER A 415 0.80 0.53 -1.21
N ASN A 416 0.54 -0.74 -1.55
CA ASN A 416 0.34 -1.81 -0.57
C ASN A 416 0.63 -3.17 -1.22
N ALA A 417 0.32 -4.27 -0.52
CA ALA A 417 0.41 -5.63 -1.03
C ALA A 417 -0.34 -5.77 -2.38
N GLY A 418 0.20 -6.61 -3.29
CA GLY A 418 -0.35 -6.83 -4.62
C GLY A 418 0.18 -5.89 -5.71
N SER A 419 0.98 -4.87 -5.36
CA SER A 419 1.55 -3.91 -6.31
C SER A 419 2.67 -4.40 -7.24
N PRO A 420 3.34 -5.57 -7.05
CA PRO A 420 4.44 -5.97 -7.93
C PRO A 420 4.11 -6.01 -9.43
N SER A 421 2.83 -6.21 -9.78
CA SER A 421 2.38 -6.22 -11.19
C SER A 421 2.07 -4.84 -11.76
N LEU A 422 2.26 -3.76 -11.00
CA LEU A 422 1.96 -2.39 -11.42
C LEU A 422 3.24 -1.62 -11.76
N PRO A 423 3.26 -0.83 -12.86
CA PRO A 423 4.45 -0.15 -13.36
C PRO A 423 4.74 1.17 -12.64
N TYR A 424 4.72 1.15 -11.30
CA TYR A 424 4.93 2.32 -10.47
C TYR A 424 6.11 2.12 -9.52
N VAL A 425 6.95 3.14 -9.42
CA VAL A 425 8.03 3.22 -8.43
C VAL A 425 7.58 4.10 -7.28
N ILE A 426 7.78 3.61 -6.06
CA ILE A 426 7.50 4.37 -4.85
C ILE A 426 8.64 5.38 -4.65
N TYR A 427 8.29 6.63 -4.38
CA TYR A 427 9.25 7.67 -4.06
C TYR A 427 8.89 8.34 -2.74
N ASN A 428 9.87 8.97 -2.13
CA ASN A 428 9.72 9.79 -0.94
C ASN A 428 9.94 11.27 -1.30
N ASP A 429 9.19 12.16 -0.67
CA ASP A 429 9.26 13.61 -0.90
C ASP A 429 10.21 14.31 0.10
N TYR A 430 11.21 13.60 0.59
CA TYR A 430 12.26 14.20 1.40
C TYR A 430 13.33 14.88 0.51
N TYR A 431 13.89 15.96 1.05
CA TYR A 431 15.02 16.63 0.42
C TYR A 431 16.25 15.73 0.35
N ASN A 432 17.08 15.92 -0.68
CA ASN A 432 18.38 15.27 -0.83
C ASN A 432 19.35 15.76 0.27
N HIS A 433 19.15 15.29 1.47
CA HIS A 433 20.01 15.57 2.63
C HIS A 433 20.76 14.30 3.00
N ARG A 434 22.01 14.42 3.47
CA ARG A 434 22.84 13.28 3.85
C ARG A 434 22.17 12.35 4.88
N ASP A 435 21.33 12.91 5.74
CA ASP A 435 20.62 12.15 6.77
C ASP A 435 19.53 11.22 6.19
N PHE A 436 19.25 11.31 4.87
CA PHE A 436 18.24 10.52 4.15
C PHE A 436 18.85 9.66 3.02
N ILE A 437 20.17 9.65 2.88
CA ILE A 437 20.91 8.80 1.97
C ILE A 437 21.64 7.72 2.75
#